data_a0c14d622abf96e17b6f09860720c433
#
_entry.id   a0c14d622abf96e17b6f09860720c433
#
_cell.length_a   1.000
_cell.length_b   1.000
_cell.length_c   1.000
_cell.angle_alpha   90.00
_cell.angle_beta   90.00
_cell.angle_gamma   90.00
#
_symmetry.space_group_name_H-M   'P 1'
#
loop_
_entity.id
_entity.type
_entity.pdbx_description
1 polymer ?
#
loop_
_entity_poly.entity_id
_entity_poly.type
_entity_poly.pdbx_seq_one_letter_code
_entity_poly.pdbx_strand_id
1 'polypeptide(L)'
;MPREGRAFGPVVSKTVGLSHCMMAKVLTLDEVDLDGRTVLVRVDINSPLDPERNVFLDDTRMRRIIPTLNKLAKSKVVLLAHQSRPGKKDFTSTLGHARELGRLLGRTVKWVDDIYGKKALTAIESLEDGELLMLNNVRMDDEEINTKGDFDIMAETQMVQNLSMIADAFVNDAFACAHRSSPSIVGFTNTLPCIAGELMNYELSKLGQALESPERPCIAVLGGIKVDDSVTVAENMLRGGTCDHIWTTGGVANLFLYISGIDIGEVNVDFLKGELGKSWNDTVAKASKLLVDFPECIIMPSDVALHLAGNRVDHPIENLPIEAPIFDMGITSIRSLSKAIKSAGTIILNGPAGVFEQNDFALGTIEMLNACAEGDGY
;
A
#
# COMPACT_ATOMS: atom_id res chain seq x y z
N MET A 1 -1.72 -43.32 8.79
CA MET A 1 -2.91 -43.43 7.93
C MET A 1 -3.12 -42.09 7.28
N PRO A 2 -3.24 -41.98 5.96
CA PRO A 2 -3.50 -40.70 5.32
C PRO A 2 -4.92 -40.25 5.67
N ARG A 3 -5.05 -38.97 6.07
CA ARG A 3 -6.35 -38.33 6.32
C ARG A 3 -7.08 -38.13 4.98
N GLU A 4 -8.28 -38.61 4.85
CA GLU A 4 -9.13 -38.38 3.69
C GLU A 4 -9.42 -36.88 3.57
N GLY A 5 -8.80 -36.25 2.57
CA GLY A 5 -9.05 -34.86 2.22
C GLY A 5 -10.42 -34.72 1.53
N ARG A 6 -11.32 -33.95 2.11
CA ARG A 6 -12.46 -33.40 1.35
C ARG A 6 -11.91 -32.40 0.34
N ALA A 7 -12.05 -32.77 -0.93
CA ALA A 7 -11.58 -31.95 -2.06
C ALA A 7 -12.36 -30.64 -2.14
N PHE A 8 -11.64 -29.54 -1.99
CA PHE A 8 -12.07 -28.26 -2.55
C PHE A 8 -11.69 -28.28 -4.04
N GLY A 9 -12.66 -28.16 -4.92
CA GLY A 9 -12.40 -28.15 -6.37
C GLY A 9 -11.51 -26.95 -6.76
N PRO A 10 -10.63 -27.10 -7.77
CA PRO A 10 -9.76 -26.01 -8.21
C PRO A 10 -10.61 -24.91 -8.85
N VAL A 11 -10.59 -23.70 -8.28
CA VAL A 11 -11.09 -22.50 -8.96
C VAL A 11 -9.99 -22.02 -9.91
N VAL A 12 -9.96 -22.60 -11.11
CA VAL A 12 -9.11 -22.11 -12.19
C VAL A 12 -9.90 -21.07 -12.97
N SER A 13 -9.56 -19.79 -12.84
CA SER A 13 -10.06 -18.76 -13.75
C SER A 13 -9.27 -18.84 -15.04
N LYS A 14 -9.96 -19.15 -16.13
CA LYS A 14 -9.41 -19.02 -17.49
C LYS A 14 -9.21 -17.55 -17.83
N THR A 15 -8.01 -17.22 -18.28
CA THR A 15 -7.62 -15.94 -18.90
C THR A 15 -8.66 -15.49 -19.92
N VAL A 16 -9.31 -14.37 -19.66
CA VAL A 16 -10.10 -13.62 -20.65
C VAL A 16 -9.37 -12.30 -20.90
N GLY A 17 -9.30 -11.93 -22.17
CA GLY A 17 -8.48 -10.83 -22.69
C GLY A 17 -8.77 -9.47 -22.04
N LEU A 18 -7.76 -8.63 -22.11
CA LEU A 18 -7.65 -7.25 -21.66
C LEU A 18 -8.82 -6.35 -22.14
N SER A 19 -9.92 -6.36 -21.40
CA SER A 19 -10.89 -5.27 -21.39
C SER A 19 -11.74 -5.40 -20.12
N HIS A 20 -11.63 -4.44 -19.23
CA HIS A 20 -12.12 -4.38 -17.86
C HIS A 20 -11.26 -5.19 -16.87
N CYS A 21 -10.47 -4.47 -16.07
CA CYS A 21 -9.81 -5.02 -14.88
C CYS A 21 -10.90 -5.25 -13.80
N MET A 22 -11.72 -6.29 -14.00
CA MET A 22 -12.56 -6.78 -12.90
C MET A 22 -11.61 -7.35 -11.85
N MET A 23 -11.64 -6.78 -10.63
CA MET A 23 -10.93 -7.40 -9.52
C MET A 23 -11.39 -8.85 -9.42
N ALA A 24 -10.45 -9.78 -9.48
CA ALA A 24 -10.75 -11.21 -9.34
C ALA A 24 -11.51 -11.40 -8.01
N LYS A 25 -12.60 -12.18 -8.03
CA LYS A 25 -13.34 -12.49 -6.80
C LYS A 25 -12.39 -13.10 -5.79
N VAL A 26 -12.19 -12.41 -4.67
CA VAL A 26 -11.33 -12.85 -3.57
C VAL A 26 -12.17 -13.66 -2.60
N LEU A 27 -11.69 -14.85 -2.22
CA LEU A 27 -12.34 -15.67 -1.19
C LEU A 27 -12.18 -14.96 0.17
N THR A 28 -13.27 -14.83 0.91
CA THR A 28 -13.32 -14.13 2.19
C THR A 28 -13.59 -15.10 3.36
N LEU A 29 -13.34 -14.64 4.59
CA LEU A 29 -13.60 -15.41 5.80
C LEU A 29 -15.09 -15.77 6.01
N ASP A 30 -16.01 -15.01 5.42
CA ASP A 30 -17.45 -15.29 5.51
C ASP A 30 -17.90 -16.44 4.58
N GLU A 31 -17.06 -16.82 3.62
CA GLU A 31 -17.37 -17.85 2.63
C GLU A 31 -16.80 -19.23 2.99
N VAL A 32 -16.03 -19.34 4.09
CA VAL A 32 -15.29 -20.58 4.45
C VAL A 32 -15.46 -20.91 5.93
N ASP A 33 -15.74 -22.15 6.23
CA ASP A 33 -15.76 -22.67 7.61
C ASP A 33 -14.35 -23.14 8.02
N LEU A 34 -13.76 -22.42 8.97
CA LEU A 34 -12.42 -22.68 9.51
C LEU A 34 -12.43 -23.11 10.98
N ASP A 35 -13.60 -23.39 11.58
CA ASP A 35 -13.71 -23.86 12.96
C ASP A 35 -12.91 -25.18 13.15
N GLY A 36 -12.06 -25.22 14.16
CA GLY A 36 -11.19 -26.36 14.47
C GLY A 36 -10.03 -26.59 13.48
N ARG A 37 -9.88 -25.73 12.47
CA ARG A 37 -8.79 -25.82 11.47
C ARG A 37 -7.52 -25.14 11.94
N THR A 38 -6.39 -25.65 11.46
CA THR A 38 -5.09 -24.96 11.61
C THR A 38 -4.93 -23.95 10.50
N VAL A 39 -4.94 -22.66 10.84
CA VAL A 39 -4.95 -21.55 9.89
C VAL A 39 -3.68 -20.74 10.03
N LEU A 40 -2.88 -20.67 8.96
CA LEU A 40 -1.76 -19.73 8.84
C LEU A 40 -2.32 -18.36 8.52
N VAL A 41 -1.93 -17.33 9.28
CA VAL A 41 -2.39 -15.96 9.05
C VAL A 41 -1.18 -15.04 8.87
N ARG A 42 -1.00 -14.51 7.67
CA ARG A 42 0.03 -13.51 7.41
C ARG A 42 -0.51 -12.12 7.76
N VAL A 43 0.10 -11.50 8.75
CA VAL A 43 -0.31 -10.18 9.25
C VAL A 43 0.79 -9.14 9.04
N ASP A 44 0.42 -7.87 8.87
CA ASP A 44 1.36 -6.75 8.90
C ASP A 44 1.27 -6.04 10.25
N ILE A 45 2.23 -6.36 11.10
CA ILE A 45 2.44 -5.74 12.41
C ILE A 45 3.80 -5.05 12.52
N ASN A 46 4.40 -4.69 11.38
CA ASN A 46 5.66 -3.95 11.28
C ASN A 46 5.46 -2.51 11.80
N SER A 47 5.42 -2.37 13.13
CA SER A 47 5.12 -1.13 13.82
C SER A 47 6.39 -0.35 14.16
N PRO A 48 6.34 1.00 14.23
CA PRO A 48 7.43 1.80 14.75
C PRO A 48 7.82 1.35 16.17
N LEU A 49 9.07 0.98 16.36
CA LEU A 49 9.62 0.46 17.60
C LEU A 49 10.78 1.34 18.07
N ASP A 50 10.76 1.77 19.32
CA ASP A 50 11.95 2.31 19.98
C ASP A 50 12.91 1.15 20.30
N PRO A 51 14.06 1.04 19.60
CA PRO A 51 14.96 -0.09 19.75
C PRO A 51 15.70 -0.11 21.10
N GLU A 52 15.82 1.05 21.78
CA GLU A 52 16.53 1.14 23.06
C GLU A 52 15.64 0.68 24.22
N ARG A 53 14.34 1.01 24.15
CA ARG A 53 13.36 0.68 25.17
C ARG A 53 12.55 -0.56 24.86
N ASN A 54 12.62 -1.04 23.59
CA ASN A 54 11.80 -2.13 23.06
C ASN A 54 10.30 -1.88 23.27
N VAL A 55 9.86 -0.65 22.98
CA VAL A 55 8.47 -0.19 23.15
C VAL A 55 7.92 0.21 21.79
N PHE A 56 6.71 -0.24 21.46
CA PHE A 56 6.01 0.21 20.26
C PHE A 56 5.55 1.66 20.42
N LEU A 57 5.88 2.48 19.43
CA LEU A 57 5.47 3.89 19.37
C LEU A 57 4.06 4.04 18.79
N ASP A 58 3.58 3.01 18.06
CA ASP A 58 2.27 2.96 17.46
C ASP A 58 1.79 1.50 17.40
N ASP A 59 0.55 1.23 17.82
CA ASP A 59 -0.07 -0.10 17.81
C ASP A 59 -1.20 -0.24 16.77
N THR A 60 -1.41 0.77 15.93
CA THR A 60 -2.50 0.84 14.95
C THR A 60 -2.53 -0.40 14.06
N ARG A 61 -1.38 -0.87 13.56
CA ARG A 61 -1.30 -2.07 12.71
C ARG A 61 -1.75 -3.32 13.46
N MET A 62 -1.41 -3.46 14.73
CA MET A 62 -1.87 -4.59 15.55
C MET A 62 -3.38 -4.54 15.81
N ARG A 63 -3.94 -3.35 16.01
CA ARG A 63 -5.40 -3.18 16.17
C ARG A 63 -6.17 -3.53 14.91
N ARG A 64 -5.61 -3.22 13.75
CA ARG A 64 -6.26 -3.46 12.45
C ARG A 64 -6.44 -4.94 12.10
N ILE A 65 -5.65 -5.84 12.65
CA ILE A 65 -5.78 -7.29 12.43
C ILE A 65 -6.74 -7.98 13.42
N ILE A 66 -7.17 -7.29 14.49
CA ILE A 66 -8.06 -7.85 15.51
C ILE A 66 -9.38 -8.39 14.92
N PRO A 67 -10.06 -7.73 13.98
CA PRO A 67 -11.26 -8.28 13.36
C PRO A 67 -11.05 -9.66 12.73
N THR A 68 -9.95 -9.86 12.00
CA THR A 68 -9.57 -11.17 11.43
C THR A 68 -9.39 -12.22 12.51
N LEU A 69 -8.66 -11.91 13.59
CA LEU A 69 -8.42 -12.83 14.68
C LEU A 69 -9.70 -13.18 15.48
N ASN A 70 -10.64 -12.26 15.55
CA ASN A 70 -11.95 -12.52 16.18
C ASN A 70 -12.81 -13.44 15.32
N LYS A 71 -12.79 -13.33 13.99
CA LYS A 71 -13.47 -14.30 13.10
C LYS A 71 -12.87 -15.69 13.18
N LEU A 72 -11.59 -15.81 13.48
CA LEU A 72 -10.87 -17.07 13.65
C LEU A 72 -10.86 -17.57 15.12
N ALA A 73 -11.77 -17.10 15.97
CA ALA A 73 -11.76 -17.37 17.40
C ALA A 73 -11.91 -18.85 17.79
N LYS A 74 -12.36 -19.70 16.87
CA LYS A 74 -12.49 -21.16 17.06
C LYS A 74 -11.47 -21.96 16.26
N SER A 75 -10.58 -21.31 15.54
CA SER A 75 -9.50 -21.95 14.78
C SER A 75 -8.23 -22.03 15.61
N LYS A 76 -7.30 -22.89 15.20
CA LYS A 76 -5.90 -22.91 15.67
C LYS A 76 -5.12 -21.94 14.80
N VAL A 77 -4.81 -20.77 15.34
CA VAL A 77 -4.26 -19.66 14.55
C VAL A 77 -2.75 -19.57 14.69
N VAL A 78 -2.05 -19.61 13.57
CA VAL A 78 -0.59 -19.47 13.48
C VAL A 78 -0.24 -18.16 12.75
N LEU A 79 0.34 -17.20 13.45
CA LEU A 79 0.64 -15.88 12.94
C LEU A 79 2.05 -15.82 12.35
N LEU A 80 2.13 -15.42 11.08
CA LEU A 80 3.38 -15.08 10.38
C LEU A 80 3.47 -13.57 10.25
N ALA A 81 4.56 -13.00 10.72
CA ALA A 81 4.77 -11.56 10.70
C ALA A 81 6.24 -11.19 10.49
N HIS A 82 6.48 -9.95 10.12
CA HIS A 82 7.84 -9.40 10.09
C HIS A 82 7.91 -8.10 10.90
N GLN A 83 9.10 -7.82 11.41
CA GLN A 83 9.48 -6.53 11.96
C GLN A 83 10.77 -6.07 11.31
N SER A 84 10.72 -4.93 10.63
CA SER A 84 11.85 -4.26 9.99
C SER A 84 12.60 -5.14 8.95
N ARG A 85 13.90 -5.02 8.85
CA ARG A 85 14.78 -5.79 7.96
C ARG A 85 16.18 -5.93 8.56
N PRO A 86 16.94 -6.98 8.22
CA PRO A 86 18.31 -7.16 8.67
C PRO A 86 19.16 -5.89 8.52
N GLY A 87 19.97 -5.60 9.53
CA GLY A 87 20.84 -4.43 9.58
C GLY A 87 20.18 -3.13 10.09
N LYS A 88 18.87 -3.10 10.33
CA LYS A 88 18.19 -1.97 10.97
C LYS A 88 18.15 -2.15 12.49
N LYS A 89 18.18 -1.02 13.23
CA LYS A 89 18.20 -1.02 14.69
C LYS A 89 16.94 -1.62 15.33
N ASP A 90 15.81 -1.51 14.65
CA ASP A 90 14.50 -2.02 15.04
C ASP A 90 14.20 -3.43 14.50
N PHE A 91 15.20 -4.11 13.90
CA PHE A 91 15.06 -5.50 13.49
C PHE A 91 15.17 -6.42 14.71
N THR A 92 14.07 -7.08 15.03
CA THR A 92 13.95 -7.89 16.26
C THR A 92 13.02 -9.09 16.05
N SER A 93 12.96 -9.96 17.05
CA SER A 93 12.00 -11.06 17.14
C SER A 93 10.57 -10.53 17.31
N THR A 94 9.60 -11.39 17.03
CA THR A 94 8.18 -11.08 17.20
C THR A 94 7.66 -11.30 18.64
N LEU A 95 8.52 -11.63 19.60
CA LEU A 95 8.11 -11.86 20.99
C LEU A 95 7.39 -10.63 21.60
N GLY A 96 7.94 -9.43 21.37
CA GLY A 96 7.31 -8.18 21.82
C GLY A 96 5.92 -7.99 21.20
N HIS A 97 5.80 -8.31 19.91
CA HIS A 97 4.52 -8.24 19.17
C HIS A 97 3.48 -9.23 19.72
N ALA A 98 3.88 -10.46 20.05
CA ALA A 98 2.98 -11.45 20.64
C ALA A 98 2.41 -10.98 21.97
N ARG A 99 3.27 -10.38 22.83
CA ARG A 99 2.85 -9.82 24.13
C ARG A 99 1.89 -8.65 23.97
N GLU A 100 2.21 -7.71 23.09
CA GLU A 100 1.39 -6.53 22.86
C GLU A 100 0.06 -6.89 22.21
N LEU A 101 0.07 -7.77 21.21
CA LEU A 101 -1.15 -8.28 20.58
C LEU A 101 -2.03 -9.01 21.60
N GLY A 102 -1.43 -9.81 22.50
CA GLY A 102 -2.15 -10.47 23.60
C GLY A 102 -2.81 -9.47 24.54
N ARG A 103 -2.12 -8.38 24.88
CA ARG A 103 -2.67 -7.27 25.68
C ARG A 103 -3.87 -6.62 24.98
N LEU A 104 -3.77 -6.35 23.69
CA LEU A 104 -4.83 -5.72 22.90
C LEU A 104 -6.06 -6.63 22.71
N LEU A 105 -5.83 -7.95 22.57
CA LEU A 105 -6.89 -8.95 22.43
C LEU A 105 -7.53 -9.35 23.77
N GLY A 106 -6.87 -9.06 24.91
CA GLY A 106 -7.31 -9.55 26.23
C GLY A 106 -7.17 -11.07 26.41
N ARG A 107 -6.34 -11.73 25.58
CA ARG A 107 -6.07 -13.19 25.65
C ARG A 107 -4.62 -13.51 25.28
N THR A 108 -4.15 -14.69 25.68
CA THR A 108 -2.76 -15.09 25.46
C THR A 108 -2.49 -15.32 23.96
N VAL A 109 -1.41 -14.75 23.47
CA VAL A 109 -0.76 -15.10 22.22
C VAL A 109 0.52 -15.85 22.55
N LYS A 110 0.55 -17.16 22.30
CA LYS A 110 1.76 -17.99 22.48
C LYS A 110 2.82 -17.50 21.50
N TRP A 111 4.09 -17.73 21.82
CA TRP A 111 5.20 -17.40 20.94
C TRP A 111 6.23 -18.53 20.91
N VAL A 112 6.86 -18.73 19.77
CA VAL A 112 7.94 -19.69 19.59
C VAL A 112 9.13 -19.05 18.89
N ASP A 113 10.34 -19.31 19.39
CA ASP A 113 11.59 -18.85 18.76
C ASP A 113 12.00 -19.80 17.62
N ASP A 114 11.14 -19.82 16.62
CA ASP A 114 11.31 -20.62 15.40
C ASP A 114 10.27 -20.14 14.36
N ILE A 115 10.49 -20.41 13.07
CA ILE A 115 9.57 -20.03 12.01
C ILE A 115 8.89 -21.27 11.41
N TYR A 116 9.68 -22.28 11.04
CA TYR A 116 9.18 -23.50 10.38
C TYR A 116 9.96 -24.77 10.76
N GLY A 117 10.86 -24.68 11.72
CA GLY A 117 11.64 -25.80 12.21
C GLY A 117 10.88 -26.65 13.22
N LYS A 118 11.60 -27.59 13.84
CA LYS A 118 11.01 -28.57 14.75
C LYS A 118 10.23 -27.94 15.91
N LYS A 119 10.73 -26.82 16.49
CA LYS A 119 10.06 -26.16 17.61
C LYS A 119 8.72 -25.55 17.16
N ALA A 120 8.72 -24.89 15.99
CA ALA A 120 7.50 -24.31 15.42
C ALA A 120 6.46 -25.38 15.13
N LEU A 121 6.85 -26.45 14.41
CA LEU A 121 5.94 -27.54 14.07
C LEU A 121 5.34 -28.20 15.32
N THR A 122 6.16 -28.52 16.33
CA THR A 122 5.65 -29.09 17.60
C THR A 122 4.70 -28.14 18.34
N ALA A 123 5.01 -26.83 18.33
CA ALA A 123 4.14 -25.84 18.96
C ALA A 123 2.79 -25.72 18.23
N ILE A 124 2.78 -25.78 16.88
CA ILE A 124 1.58 -25.75 16.06
C ILE A 124 0.72 -27.00 16.30
N GLU A 125 1.33 -28.19 16.30
CA GLU A 125 0.63 -29.46 16.58
C GLU A 125 -0.03 -29.49 17.97
N SER A 126 0.53 -28.78 18.94
CA SER A 126 0.03 -28.69 20.32
C SER A 126 -1.06 -27.62 20.52
N LEU A 127 -1.44 -26.87 19.49
CA LEU A 127 -2.49 -25.88 19.61
C LEU A 127 -3.86 -26.52 19.80
N GLU A 128 -4.65 -25.93 20.68
CA GLU A 128 -6.07 -26.22 20.84
C GLU A 128 -6.92 -25.19 20.08
N ASP A 129 -8.19 -25.53 19.86
CA ASP A 129 -9.13 -24.63 19.19
C ASP A 129 -9.25 -23.29 19.92
N GLY A 130 -9.15 -22.21 19.17
CA GLY A 130 -9.18 -20.85 19.71
C GLY A 130 -7.83 -20.33 20.21
N GLU A 131 -6.77 -21.13 20.19
CA GLU A 131 -5.45 -20.67 20.57
C GLU A 131 -4.72 -19.93 19.44
N LEU A 132 -3.86 -18.99 19.83
CA LEU A 132 -3.03 -18.18 18.94
C LEU A 132 -1.55 -18.46 19.22
N LEU A 133 -0.80 -18.75 18.18
CA LEU A 133 0.66 -18.88 18.21
C LEU A 133 1.28 -17.89 17.22
N MET A 134 2.20 -17.08 17.68
CA MET A 134 3.03 -16.23 16.81
C MET A 134 4.39 -16.89 16.60
N LEU A 135 4.76 -17.11 15.35
CA LEU A 135 6.08 -17.55 14.94
C LEU A 135 7.07 -16.39 15.00
N ASN A 136 8.37 -16.69 14.99
CA ASN A 136 9.38 -15.64 14.97
C ASN A 136 9.34 -14.84 13.65
N ASN A 137 10.07 -13.74 13.61
CA ASN A 137 10.13 -12.81 12.48
C ASN A 137 10.56 -13.54 11.20
N VAL A 138 9.63 -13.63 10.22
CA VAL A 138 9.89 -14.36 8.96
C VAL A 138 11.12 -13.83 8.20
N ARG A 139 11.52 -12.57 8.42
CA ARG A 139 12.74 -12.00 7.84
C ARG A 139 14.05 -12.41 8.54
N MET A 140 13.99 -13.31 9.52
CA MET A 140 15.16 -14.03 10.03
C MET A 140 15.50 -15.25 9.18
N ASP A 141 14.63 -15.57 8.23
CA ASP A 141 14.87 -16.59 7.21
C ASP A 141 15.46 -15.97 5.93
N ASP A 142 16.57 -16.49 5.47
CA ASP A 142 17.25 -16.02 4.26
C ASP A 142 16.42 -16.26 3.00
N GLU A 143 15.63 -17.35 2.93
CA GLU A 143 14.75 -17.62 1.79
C GLU A 143 13.65 -16.57 1.67
N GLU A 144 13.07 -16.08 2.79
CA GLU A 144 12.06 -15.01 2.78
C GLU A 144 12.59 -13.72 2.12
N ILE A 145 13.88 -13.44 2.26
CA ILE A 145 14.48 -12.19 1.77
C ILE A 145 15.03 -12.35 0.34
N ASN A 146 15.66 -13.48 0.07
CA ASN A 146 16.51 -13.66 -1.11
C ASN A 146 15.82 -14.40 -2.26
N THR A 147 14.77 -15.19 -1.99
CA THR A 147 14.05 -15.90 -3.04
C THR A 147 13.33 -14.91 -3.96
N LYS A 148 13.56 -15.07 -5.26
CA LYS A 148 12.95 -14.26 -6.32
C LYS A 148 12.32 -15.20 -7.33
N GLY A 149 11.22 -14.79 -7.92
CA GLY A 149 10.57 -15.58 -8.95
C GLY A 149 9.04 -15.53 -8.84
N ASP A 150 8.41 -16.50 -9.46
CA ASP A 150 6.97 -16.69 -9.47
C ASP A 150 6.46 -17.51 -8.27
N PHE A 151 5.18 -17.81 -8.26
CA PHE A 151 4.51 -18.51 -7.15
C PHE A 151 5.03 -19.94 -6.97
N ASP A 152 5.45 -20.62 -8.06
CA ASP A 152 5.96 -21.99 -7.99
C ASP A 152 7.30 -22.02 -7.24
N ILE A 153 8.20 -21.09 -7.56
CA ILE A 153 9.50 -20.96 -6.88
C ILE A 153 9.29 -20.62 -5.38
N MET A 154 8.35 -19.72 -5.08
CA MET A 154 8.04 -19.37 -3.69
C MET A 154 7.45 -20.54 -2.91
N ALA A 155 6.67 -21.40 -3.57
CA ALA A 155 6.08 -22.58 -2.96
C ALA A 155 7.10 -23.67 -2.62
N GLU A 156 8.27 -23.68 -3.27
CA GLU A 156 9.34 -24.65 -3.01
C GLU A 156 10.21 -24.30 -1.81
N THR A 157 10.08 -23.11 -1.22
CA THR A 157 10.86 -22.73 -0.03
C THR A 157 10.54 -23.61 1.16
N GLN A 158 11.54 -23.82 2.03
CA GLN A 158 11.42 -24.73 3.16
C GLN A 158 10.30 -24.31 4.14
N MET A 159 10.14 -23.01 4.33
CA MET A 159 9.07 -22.46 5.15
C MET A 159 7.70 -22.86 4.62
N VAL A 160 7.46 -22.65 3.33
CA VAL A 160 6.16 -22.95 2.71
C VAL A 160 5.89 -24.45 2.73
N GLN A 161 6.87 -25.26 2.38
CA GLN A 161 6.75 -26.73 2.39
C GLN A 161 6.40 -27.27 3.78
N ASN A 162 7.16 -26.85 4.80
CA ASN A 162 6.95 -27.36 6.16
C ASN A 162 5.62 -26.93 6.76
N LEU A 163 5.24 -25.66 6.60
CA LEU A 163 4.01 -25.15 7.18
C LEU A 163 2.75 -25.64 6.43
N SER A 164 2.84 -25.83 5.11
CA SER A 164 1.73 -26.38 4.32
C SER A 164 1.36 -27.82 4.69
N MET A 165 2.32 -28.59 5.21
CA MET A 165 2.03 -29.97 5.63
C MET A 165 1.11 -30.07 6.86
N ILE A 166 1.06 -29.02 7.70
CA ILE A 166 0.35 -29.06 8.97
C ILE A 166 -0.81 -28.07 9.05
N ALA A 167 -0.94 -27.18 8.06
CA ALA A 167 -2.01 -26.20 7.98
C ALA A 167 -3.13 -26.64 7.03
N ASP A 168 -4.34 -26.19 7.30
CA ASP A 168 -5.52 -26.46 6.47
C ASP A 168 -5.81 -25.29 5.51
N ALA A 169 -5.43 -24.06 5.87
CA ALA A 169 -5.69 -22.85 5.08
C ALA A 169 -4.66 -21.75 5.35
N PHE A 170 -4.55 -20.83 4.41
CA PHE A 170 -3.76 -19.61 4.52
C PHE A 170 -4.65 -18.36 4.40
N VAL A 171 -4.57 -17.48 5.40
CA VAL A 171 -5.25 -16.18 5.40
C VAL A 171 -4.20 -15.09 5.20
N ASN A 172 -4.36 -14.29 4.16
CA ASN A 172 -3.52 -13.10 3.96
C ASN A 172 -4.27 -11.86 4.47
N ASP A 173 -3.75 -11.25 5.53
CA ASP A 173 -4.27 -10.00 6.12
C ASP A 173 -3.22 -8.88 6.13
N ALA A 174 -2.15 -9.05 5.36
CA ALA A 174 -1.01 -8.13 5.29
C ALA A 174 -1.10 -7.21 4.06
N PHE A 175 -2.14 -6.39 3.94
CA PHE A 175 -2.39 -5.53 2.78
C PHE A 175 -1.18 -4.65 2.42
N ALA A 176 -0.56 -3.97 3.40
CA ALA A 176 0.60 -3.10 3.14
C ALA A 176 1.84 -3.85 2.60
N CYS A 177 1.85 -5.19 2.68
CA CYS A 177 2.90 -6.06 2.13
C CYS A 177 2.47 -6.80 0.87
N ALA A 178 1.23 -6.69 0.42
CA ALA A 178 0.66 -7.47 -0.69
C ALA A 178 1.41 -7.30 -2.03
N HIS A 179 2.09 -6.15 -2.21
CA HIS A 179 2.92 -5.84 -3.37
C HIS A 179 4.25 -6.62 -3.41
N ARG A 180 4.59 -7.40 -2.37
CA ARG A 180 5.87 -8.10 -2.28
C ARG A 180 5.72 -9.55 -2.72
N SER A 181 6.54 -9.97 -3.69
CA SER A 181 6.70 -11.36 -4.05
C SER A 181 7.70 -12.00 -3.08
N SER A 182 7.21 -12.50 -1.94
CA SER A 182 8.00 -13.23 -0.94
C SER A 182 7.29 -14.49 -0.47
N PRO A 183 8.03 -15.53 -0.01
CA PRO A 183 7.46 -16.81 0.39
C PRO A 183 6.29 -16.70 1.37
N SER A 184 6.41 -15.86 2.42
CA SER A 184 5.35 -15.69 3.42
C SER A 184 4.10 -14.96 2.92
N ILE A 185 4.14 -14.31 1.75
CA ILE A 185 3.01 -13.58 1.16
C ILE A 185 2.33 -14.38 0.06
N VAL A 186 3.10 -14.94 -0.87
CA VAL A 186 2.56 -15.58 -2.08
C VAL A 186 2.87 -17.07 -2.19
N GLY A 187 3.80 -17.61 -1.39
CA GLY A 187 4.25 -18.99 -1.54
C GLY A 187 3.17 -20.04 -1.24
N PHE A 188 2.20 -19.72 -0.40
CA PHE A 188 1.13 -20.65 -0.03
C PHE A 188 0.02 -20.78 -1.09
N THR A 189 0.02 -19.94 -2.13
CA THR A 189 -1.06 -19.88 -3.14
C THR A 189 -1.24 -21.19 -3.92
N ASN A 190 -0.16 -21.96 -4.09
CA ASN A 190 -0.21 -23.25 -4.81
C ASN A 190 -0.34 -24.45 -3.87
N THR A 191 -0.31 -24.25 -2.56
CA THR A 191 -0.27 -25.33 -1.58
C THR A 191 -1.48 -25.38 -0.66
N LEU A 192 -2.11 -24.25 -0.38
CA LEU A 192 -3.25 -24.12 0.53
C LEU A 192 -4.39 -23.29 -0.09
N PRO A 193 -5.64 -23.49 0.35
CA PRO A 193 -6.72 -22.54 0.11
C PRO A 193 -6.33 -21.17 0.68
N CYS A 194 -6.36 -20.12 -0.17
CA CYS A 194 -5.98 -18.75 0.19
C CYS A 194 -7.21 -17.87 0.36
N ILE A 195 -7.28 -17.20 1.49
CA ILE A 195 -8.44 -16.43 1.93
C ILE A 195 -7.96 -15.02 2.31
N ALA A 196 -8.73 -13.99 1.97
CA ALA A 196 -8.49 -12.64 2.46
C ALA A 196 -8.94 -12.51 3.92
N GLY A 197 -8.08 -11.98 4.77
CA GLY A 197 -8.48 -11.52 6.10
C GLY A 197 -9.34 -10.26 6.03
N GLU A 198 -9.90 -9.83 7.16
CA GLU A 198 -10.84 -8.70 7.22
C GLU A 198 -10.20 -7.37 6.77
N LEU A 199 -8.94 -7.13 7.16
CA LEU A 199 -8.22 -5.93 6.72
C LEU A 199 -7.98 -5.97 5.20
N MET A 200 -7.50 -7.11 4.68
CA MET A 200 -7.28 -7.29 3.25
C MET A 200 -8.58 -7.10 2.46
N ASN A 201 -9.67 -7.72 2.89
CA ASN A 201 -10.98 -7.61 2.24
C ASN A 201 -11.51 -6.17 2.29
N TYR A 202 -11.39 -5.49 3.43
CA TYR A 202 -11.77 -4.09 3.58
C TYR A 202 -11.03 -3.19 2.58
N GLU A 203 -9.70 -3.26 2.55
CA GLU A 203 -8.87 -2.44 1.67
C GLU A 203 -9.14 -2.73 0.18
N LEU A 204 -9.26 -4.02 -0.20
CA LEU A 204 -9.60 -4.40 -1.57
C LEU A 204 -11.00 -3.91 -1.96
N SER A 205 -11.99 -4.03 -1.08
CA SER A 205 -13.35 -3.54 -1.35
C SER A 205 -13.39 -2.03 -1.55
N LYS A 206 -12.63 -1.29 -0.72
CA LYS A 206 -12.55 0.17 -0.81
C LYS A 206 -11.84 0.63 -2.08
N LEU A 207 -10.73 -0.03 -2.44
CA LEU A 207 -10.05 0.22 -3.70
C LEU A 207 -10.94 -0.12 -4.90
N GLY A 208 -11.63 -1.26 -4.86
CA GLY A 208 -12.57 -1.65 -5.91
C GLY A 208 -13.67 -0.60 -6.10
N GLN A 209 -14.28 -0.12 -5.01
CA GLN A 209 -15.29 0.94 -5.07
C GLN A 209 -14.72 2.21 -5.71
N ALA A 210 -13.53 2.65 -5.28
CA ALA A 210 -12.90 3.86 -5.81
C ALA A 210 -12.45 3.75 -7.28
N LEU A 211 -12.03 2.55 -7.73
CA LEU A 211 -11.44 2.37 -9.05
C LEU A 211 -12.43 1.84 -10.10
N GLU A 212 -13.38 0.98 -9.72
CA GLU A 212 -14.30 0.33 -10.66
C GLU A 212 -15.66 1.04 -10.74
N SER A 213 -16.10 1.65 -9.63
CA SER A 213 -17.42 2.30 -9.53
C SER A 213 -17.36 3.60 -8.72
N PRO A 214 -16.50 4.56 -9.10
CA PRO A 214 -16.36 5.81 -8.35
C PRO A 214 -17.65 6.64 -8.41
N GLU A 215 -18.00 7.27 -7.30
CA GLU A 215 -18.99 8.33 -7.28
C GLU A 215 -18.44 9.57 -8.00
N ARG A 216 -19.25 10.16 -8.89
CA ARG A 216 -18.84 11.31 -9.72
C ARG A 216 -19.18 12.65 -9.08
N PRO A 217 -18.40 13.72 -9.31
CA PRO A 217 -17.12 13.71 -10.02
C PRO A 217 -16.04 12.93 -9.27
N CYS A 218 -15.27 12.10 -9.98
CA CYS A 218 -14.09 11.43 -9.45
C CYS A 218 -12.84 12.22 -9.83
N ILE A 219 -12.10 12.69 -8.85
CA ILE A 219 -10.86 13.43 -9.06
C ILE A 219 -9.68 12.68 -8.48
N ALA A 220 -8.57 12.67 -9.20
CA ALA A 220 -7.29 12.23 -8.69
C ALA A 220 -6.36 13.43 -8.47
N VAL A 221 -5.72 13.52 -7.31
CA VAL A 221 -4.68 14.51 -7.03
C VAL A 221 -3.35 13.78 -6.99
N LEU A 222 -2.49 14.06 -7.97
CA LEU A 222 -1.21 13.39 -8.13
C LEU A 222 -0.07 14.36 -7.84
N GLY A 223 0.72 14.04 -6.83
CA GLY A 223 1.81 14.87 -6.34
C GLY A 223 3.05 14.08 -5.95
N GLY A 224 3.92 14.75 -5.16
CA GLY A 224 5.19 14.18 -4.73
C GLY A 224 6.26 14.19 -5.81
N ILE A 225 7.34 13.42 -5.58
CA ILE A 225 8.55 13.40 -6.42
C ILE A 225 8.66 12.17 -7.34
N LYS A 226 7.88 11.11 -7.12
CA LYS A 226 7.86 9.91 -7.98
C LYS A 226 7.01 10.16 -9.22
N VAL A 227 7.54 11.00 -10.10
CA VAL A 227 6.79 11.55 -11.23
C VAL A 227 6.46 10.49 -12.28
N ASP A 228 7.37 9.54 -12.56
CA ASP A 228 7.19 8.45 -13.51
C ASP A 228 6.06 7.49 -13.10
N ASP A 229 6.00 7.10 -11.83
CA ASP A 229 4.91 6.30 -11.28
C ASP A 229 3.59 7.06 -11.39
N SER A 230 3.56 8.34 -11.03
CA SER A 230 2.35 9.18 -11.07
C SER A 230 1.83 9.40 -12.49
N VAL A 231 2.71 9.60 -13.48
CA VAL A 231 2.32 9.69 -14.91
C VAL A 231 1.72 8.37 -15.40
N THR A 232 2.26 7.25 -14.95
CA THR A 232 1.70 5.92 -15.30
C THR A 232 0.33 5.71 -14.65
N VAL A 233 0.14 6.13 -13.41
CA VAL A 233 -1.16 6.12 -12.72
C VAL A 233 -2.17 7.00 -13.45
N ALA A 234 -1.76 8.23 -13.82
CA ALA A 234 -2.58 9.16 -14.59
C ALA A 234 -3.08 8.54 -15.91
N GLU A 235 -2.16 7.91 -16.65
CA GLU A 235 -2.51 7.24 -17.91
C GLU A 235 -3.57 6.16 -17.70
N ASN A 236 -3.36 5.28 -16.73
CA ASN A 236 -4.28 4.19 -16.45
C ASN A 236 -5.67 4.71 -16.01
N MET A 237 -5.72 5.74 -15.17
CA MET A 237 -6.98 6.32 -14.69
C MET A 237 -7.77 7.01 -15.80
N LEU A 238 -7.12 7.81 -16.64
CA LEU A 238 -7.79 8.52 -17.74
C LEU A 238 -8.23 7.55 -18.85
N ARG A 239 -7.35 6.64 -19.29
CA ARG A 239 -7.70 5.66 -20.34
C ARG A 239 -8.72 4.64 -19.86
N GLY A 240 -8.70 4.28 -18.58
CA GLY A 240 -9.69 3.40 -17.95
C GLY A 240 -11.01 4.08 -17.61
N GLY A 241 -11.09 5.41 -17.74
CA GLY A 241 -12.30 6.18 -17.38
C GLY A 241 -12.58 6.18 -15.86
N THR A 242 -11.57 5.89 -15.04
CA THR A 242 -11.71 5.84 -13.57
C THR A 242 -11.97 7.23 -13.00
N CYS A 243 -11.24 8.27 -13.42
CA CYS A 243 -11.43 9.63 -12.94
C CYS A 243 -11.86 10.59 -14.06
N ASP A 244 -12.54 11.67 -13.66
CA ASP A 244 -12.97 12.74 -14.57
C ASP A 244 -11.85 13.77 -14.75
N HIS A 245 -11.11 14.07 -13.68
CA HIS A 245 -10.00 15.03 -13.70
C HIS A 245 -8.82 14.55 -12.87
N ILE A 246 -7.63 14.91 -13.33
CA ILE A 246 -6.37 14.78 -12.62
C ILE A 246 -5.86 16.17 -12.25
N TRP A 247 -5.75 16.44 -10.98
CA TRP A 247 -5.09 17.62 -10.44
C TRP A 247 -3.62 17.30 -10.18
N THR A 248 -2.74 18.05 -10.82
CA THR A 248 -1.29 17.86 -10.67
C THR A 248 -0.74 18.79 -9.59
N THR A 249 0.13 18.25 -8.73
CA THR A 249 0.77 18.98 -7.63
C THR A 249 2.24 18.55 -7.50
N GLY A 250 3.05 19.26 -6.73
CA GLY A 250 4.45 18.92 -6.48
C GLY A 250 5.27 18.71 -7.76
N GLY A 251 6.17 17.73 -7.78
CA GLY A 251 7.00 17.40 -8.92
C GLY A 251 6.22 17.00 -10.18
N VAL A 252 5.03 16.38 -9.99
CA VAL A 252 4.15 16.04 -11.11
C VAL A 252 3.65 17.31 -11.80
N ALA A 253 3.21 18.33 -11.05
CA ALA A 253 2.81 19.61 -11.61
C ALA A 253 3.96 20.29 -12.36
N ASN A 254 5.16 20.27 -11.78
CA ASN A 254 6.35 20.86 -12.44
C ASN A 254 6.63 20.21 -13.80
N LEU A 255 6.49 18.87 -13.91
CA LEU A 255 6.63 18.19 -15.19
C LEU A 255 5.54 18.63 -16.18
N PHE A 256 4.27 18.67 -15.77
CA PHE A 256 3.18 19.04 -16.67
C PHE A 256 3.25 20.52 -17.10
N LEU A 257 3.67 21.43 -16.23
CA LEU A 257 3.96 22.82 -16.58
C LEU A 257 5.07 22.91 -17.63
N TYR A 258 6.18 22.19 -17.40
CA TYR A 258 7.31 22.16 -18.34
C TYR A 258 6.90 21.66 -19.73
N ILE A 259 6.20 20.53 -19.82
CA ILE A 259 5.77 19.96 -21.11
C ILE A 259 4.66 20.77 -21.80
N SER A 260 3.90 21.58 -21.06
CA SER A 260 2.93 22.53 -21.63
C SER A 260 3.59 23.77 -22.25
N GLY A 261 4.92 23.91 -22.14
CA GLY A 261 5.69 24.98 -22.69
C GLY A 261 5.93 26.16 -21.73
N ILE A 262 5.58 26.00 -20.45
CA ILE A 262 5.90 26.99 -19.41
C ILE A 262 7.35 26.80 -18.97
N ASP A 263 8.15 27.85 -19.05
CA ASP A 263 9.51 27.84 -18.53
C ASP A 263 9.47 27.90 -16.99
N ILE A 264 9.79 26.78 -16.36
CA ILE A 264 9.79 26.66 -14.88
C ILE A 264 11.14 27.00 -14.23
N GLY A 265 12.14 27.44 -15.03
CA GLY A 265 13.51 27.71 -14.60
C GLY A 265 14.41 26.47 -14.54
N GLU A 266 15.72 26.66 -14.81
CA GLU A 266 16.67 25.53 -14.88
C GLU A 266 16.75 24.73 -13.61
N VAL A 267 16.66 25.34 -12.43
CA VAL A 267 16.72 24.65 -11.12
C VAL A 267 15.62 23.59 -10.98
N ASN A 268 14.42 23.84 -11.47
CA ASN A 268 13.31 22.91 -11.39
C ASN A 268 13.38 21.82 -12.47
N VAL A 269 13.88 22.16 -13.67
CA VAL A 269 14.12 21.18 -14.75
C VAL A 269 15.23 20.21 -14.36
N ASP A 270 16.32 20.69 -13.77
CA ASP A 270 17.44 19.85 -13.34
C ASP A 270 17.05 18.95 -12.17
N PHE A 271 16.22 19.43 -11.24
CA PHE A 271 15.63 18.60 -10.19
C PHE A 271 14.82 17.44 -10.81
N LEU A 272 13.90 17.73 -11.74
CA LEU A 272 13.10 16.70 -12.42
C LEU A 272 13.97 15.69 -13.18
N LYS A 273 15.00 16.16 -13.90
CA LYS A 273 15.94 15.27 -14.59
C LYS A 273 16.73 14.38 -13.62
N GLY A 274 17.12 14.93 -12.46
CA GLY A 274 17.80 14.19 -11.40
C GLY A 274 16.94 13.06 -10.83
N GLU A 275 15.68 13.35 -10.50
CA GLU A 275 14.73 12.36 -9.95
C GLU A 275 14.35 11.29 -10.98
N LEU A 276 14.08 11.67 -12.22
CA LEU A 276 13.69 10.74 -13.28
C LEU A 276 14.86 9.95 -13.88
N GLY A 277 16.07 10.52 -13.88
CA GLY A 277 17.27 9.87 -14.39
C GLY A 277 17.05 9.24 -15.77
N LYS A 278 17.14 7.91 -15.85
CA LYS A 278 17.00 7.16 -17.11
C LYS A 278 15.58 7.18 -17.68
N SER A 279 14.56 7.37 -16.83
CA SER A 279 13.14 7.41 -17.27
C SER A 279 12.69 8.76 -17.83
N TRP A 280 13.55 9.77 -17.82
CA TRP A 280 13.23 11.13 -18.25
C TRP A 280 12.52 11.19 -19.60
N ASN A 281 13.15 10.67 -20.65
CA ASN A 281 12.60 10.76 -22.02
C ASN A 281 11.25 10.04 -22.16
N ASP A 282 11.14 8.87 -21.58
CA ASP A 282 9.93 8.05 -21.65
C ASP A 282 8.80 8.71 -20.88
N THR A 283 9.10 9.27 -19.70
CA THR A 283 8.10 9.95 -18.85
C THR A 283 7.61 11.24 -19.50
N VAL A 284 8.52 12.06 -20.05
CA VAL A 284 8.17 13.28 -20.81
C VAL A 284 7.30 12.93 -22.03
N ALA A 285 7.67 11.92 -22.82
CA ALA A 285 6.90 11.50 -23.98
C ALA A 285 5.49 11.03 -23.58
N LYS A 286 5.38 10.21 -22.52
CA LYS A 286 4.12 9.71 -21.98
C LYS A 286 3.22 10.84 -21.47
N ALA A 287 3.77 11.75 -20.66
CA ALA A 287 3.04 12.89 -20.11
C ALA A 287 2.59 13.87 -21.22
N SER A 288 3.44 14.13 -22.22
CA SER A 288 3.08 14.96 -23.39
C SER A 288 1.90 14.35 -24.15
N LYS A 289 1.93 13.04 -24.36
CA LYS A 289 0.82 12.33 -25.02
C LYS A 289 -0.47 12.43 -24.23
N LEU A 290 -0.40 12.36 -22.90
CA LEU A 290 -1.59 12.49 -22.03
C LEU A 290 -2.22 13.89 -22.15
N LEU A 291 -1.41 14.97 -22.20
CA LEU A 291 -1.94 16.33 -22.42
C LEU A 291 -2.65 16.46 -23.78
N VAL A 292 -2.17 15.78 -24.82
CA VAL A 292 -2.79 15.79 -26.15
C VAL A 292 -4.08 14.97 -26.15
N ASP A 293 -4.06 13.79 -25.54
CA ASP A 293 -5.20 12.85 -25.54
C ASP A 293 -6.33 13.33 -24.60
N PHE A 294 -6.00 14.05 -23.51
CA PHE A 294 -6.93 14.45 -22.43
C PHE A 294 -6.72 15.92 -21.98
N PRO A 295 -6.83 16.91 -22.90
CA PRO A 295 -6.42 18.29 -22.62
C PRO A 295 -7.24 18.95 -21.51
N GLU A 296 -8.51 18.58 -21.34
CA GLU A 296 -9.39 19.18 -20.33
C GLU A 296 -9.45 18.39 -19.00
N CYS A 297 -8.86 17.19 -19.00
CA CYS A 297 -8.89 16.32 -17.80
C CYS A 297 -7.70 16.54 -16.87
N ILE A 298 -6.59 17.14 -17.37
CA ILE A 298 -5.38 17.39 -16.58
C ILE A 298 -5.35 18.83 -16.14
N ILE A 299 -5.52 19.05 -14.85
CA ILE A 299 -5.59 20.39 -14.25
C ILE A 299 -4.23 20.71 -13.63
N MET A 300 -3.57 21.73 -14.18
CA MET A 300 -2.30 22.25 -13.69
C MET A 300 -2.54 23.44 -12.75
N PRO A 301 -1.61 23.74 -11.82
CA PRO A 301 -1.70 24.93 -10.98
C PRO A 301 -1.61 26.21 -11.83
N SER A 302 -2.35 27.25 -11.43
CA SER A 302 -2.28 28.59 -12.03
C SER A 302 -1.25 29.49 -11.36
N ASP A 303 -0.78 29.11 -10.18
CA ASP A 303 0.28 29.75 -9.42
C ASP A 303 1.07 28.72 -8.63
N VAL A 304 2.30 29.04 -8.30
CA VAL A 304 3.25 28.19 -7.57
C VAL A 304 3.83 28.95 -6.39
N ALA A 305 4.31 28.22 -5.39
CA ALA A 305 5.03 28.78 -4.26
C ALA A 305 6.53 28.51 -4.42
N LEU A 306 7.28 29.58 -4.61
CA LEU A 306 8.73 29.57 -4.76
C LEU A 306 9.40 29.66 -3.39
N HIS A 307 10.51 28.93 -3.24
CA HIS A 307 11.44 29.12 -2.12
C HIS A 307 12.49 30.17 -2.52
N LEU A 308 12.24 31.43 -2.19
CA LEU A 308 13.09 32.55 -2.57
C LEU A 308 13.68 33.22 -1.32
N ALA A 309 15.01 33.26 -1.23
CA ALA A 309 15.75 33.85 -0.12
C ALA A 309 15.25 33.41 1.27
N GLY A 310 14.91 32.12 1.42
CA GLY A 310 14.45 31.54 2.68
C GLY A 310 12.95 31.75 2.98
N ASN A 311 12.20 32.36 2.07
CA ASN A 311 10.78 32.65 2.27
C ASN A 311 9.92 31.98 1.20
N ARG A 312 8.64 31.77 1.51
CA ARG A 312 7.59 31.40 0.56
C ARG A 312 7.15 32.65 -0.22
N VAL A 313 7.16 32.55 -1.54
CA VAL A 313 6.62 33.59 -2.43
C VAL A 313 5.67 32.95 -3.42
N ASP A 314 4.38 33.27 -3.32
CA ASP A 314 3.39 32.81 -4.29
C ASP A 314 3.50 33.60 -5.60
N HIS A 315 3.56 32.90 -6.74
CA HIS A 315 3.87 33.47 -8.02
C HIS A 315 3.00 32.88 -9.14
N PRO A 316 2.32 33.71 -9.94
CA PRO A 316 1.57 33.26 -11.11
C PRO A 316 2.47 32.56 -12.13
N ILE A 317 2.01 31.46 -12.72
CA ILE A 317 2.83 30.70 -13.69
C ILE A 317 3.17 31.50 -14.96
N GLU A 318 2.32 32.44 -15.33
CA GLU A 318 2.52 33.32 -16.49
C GLU A 318 3.73 34.28 -16.35
N ASN A 319 4.22 34.48 -15.14
CA ASN A 319 5.35 35.33 -14.83
C ASN A 319 6.65 34.54 -14.56
N LEU A 320 6.64 33.21 -14.77
CA LEU A 320 7.87 32.41 -14.79
C LEU A 320 8.66 32.65 -16.08
N PRO A 321 9.98 32.37 -16.14
CA PRO A 321 10.78 31.73 -15.11
C PRO A 321 11.27 32.65 -14.01
N ILE A 322 11.45 32.09 -12.83
CA ILE A 322 12.28 32.65 -11.75
C ILE A 322 13.24 31.55 -11.32
N GLU A 323 14.52 31.84 -11.20
CA GLU A 323 15.54 30.88 -10.77
C GLU A 323 15.45 30.59 -9.25
N ALA A 324 14.33 29.99 -8.86
CA ALA A 324 14.06 29.55 -7.51
C ALA A 324 13.30 28.18 -7.52
N PRO A 325 13.54 27.31 -6.55
CA PRO A 325 12.81 26.07 -6.45
C PRO A 325 11.31 26.30 -6.24
N ILE A 326 10.47 25.53 -6.95
CA ILE A 326 9.03 25.45 -6.73
C ILE A 326 8.79 24.37 -5.66
N PHE A 327 8.36 24.77 -4.46
CA PHE A 327 8.20 23.90 -3.34
C PHE A 327 6.76 23.57 -2.98
N ASP A 328 5.77 24.31 -3.49
CA ASP A 328 4.34 24.03 -3.28
C ASP A 328 3.51 24.68 -4.40
N MET A 329 2.22 24.43 -4.41
CA MET A 329 1.26 25.22 -5.19
C MET A 329 1.09 26.61 -4.57
N GLY A 330 0.75 27.61 -5.40
CA GLY A 330 0.35 28.93 -4.93
C GLY A 330 -1.06 28.91 -4.29
N ILE A 331 -1.38 29.99 -3.58
CA ILE A 331 -2.60 30.10 -2.78
C ILE A 331 -3.88 30.04 -3.64
N THR A 332 -3.82 30.52 -4.89
CA THR A 332 -4.97 30.48 -5.83
C THR A 332 -5.26 29.05 -6.26
N SER A 333 -4.21 28.29 -6.58
CA SER A 333 -4.31 26.86 -6.95
C SER A 333 -4.77 26.03 -5.78
N ILE A 334 -4.29 26.29 -4.56
CA ILE A 334 -4.74 25.61 -3.33
C ILE A 334 -6.23 25.80 -3.13
N ARG A 335 -6.75 27.05 -3.26
CA ARG A 335 -8.19 27.34 -3.13
C ARG A 335 -9.01 26.63 -4.19
N SER A 336 -8.54 26.59 -5.43
CA SER A 336 -9.23 25.93 -6.54
C SER A 336 -9.30 24.43 -6.33
N LEU A 337 -8.20 23.81 -5.92
CA LEU A 337 -8.14 22.38 -5.58
C LEU A 337 -9.05 22.05 -4.39
N SER A 338 -8.98 22.82 -3.30
CA SER A 338 -9.83 22.61 -2.12
C SER A 338 -11.32 22.67 -2.48
N LYS A 339 -11.72 23.60 -3.36
CA LYS A 339 -13.10 23.68 -3.85
C LYS A 339 -13.50 22.45 -4.66
N ALA A 340 -12.60 21.96 -5.55
CA ALA A 340 -12.85 20.76 -6.35
C ALA A 340 -12.98 19.52 -5.46
N ILE A 341 -12.10 19.34 -4.48
CA ILE A 341 -12.14 18.25 -3.51
C ILE A 341 -13.48 18.23 -2.76
N LYS A 342 -13.91 19.36 -2.20
CA LYS A 342 -15.18 19.43 -1.45
C LYS A 342 -16.43 19.11 -2.27
N SER A 343 -16.36 19.24 -3.59
CA SER A 343 -17.46 18.93 -4.50
C SER A 343 -17.35 17.57 -5.19
N ALA A 344 -16.27 16.84 -4.95
CA ALA A 344 -16.04 15.53 -5.57
C ALA A 344 -16.85 14.43 -4.86
N GLY A 345 -17.35 13.47 -5.63
CA GLY A 345 -17.94 12.23 -5.11
C GLY A 345 -16.88 11.22 -4.70
N THR A 346 -15.78 11.14 -5.47
CA THR A 346 -14.63 10.29 -5.13
C THR A 346 -13.32 11.06 -5.27
N ILE A 347 -12.42 10.89 -4.30
CA ILE A 347 -11.12 11.56 -4.26
C ILE A 347 -10.02 10.51 -4.12
N ILE A 348 -9.06 10.52 -5.03
CA ILE A 348 -7.88 9.65 -5.01
C ILE A 348 -6.65 10.54 -4.83
N LEU A 349 -5.96 10.39 -3.71
CA LEU A 349 -4.75 11.16 -3.41
C LEU A 349 -3.50 10.30 -3.54
N ASN A 350 -2.49 10.81 -4.25
CA ASN A 350 -1.17 10.18 -4.34
C ASN A 350 -0.05 11.22 -4.21
N GLY A 351 0.64 11.20 -3.09
CA GLY A 351 1.74 12.10 -2.76
C GLY A 351 1.31 13.47 -2.22
N PRO A 352 2.24 14.19 -1.58
CA PRO A 352 2.01 15.52 -1.05
C PRO A 352 1.94 16.59 -2.17
N ALA A 353 1.29 17.71 -1.86
CA ALA A 353 1.20 18.83 -2.79
C ALA A 353 2.49 19.65 -2.89
N GLY A 354 3.33 19.63 -1.86
CA GLY A 354 4.57 20.37 -1.78
C GLY A 354 5.58 19.74 -0.83
N VAL A 355 6.65 20.47 -0.51
CA VAL A 355 7.72 20.08 0.44
C VAL A 355 7.18 20.27 1.87
N PHE A 356 6.24 19.41 2.27
CA PHE A 356 5.46 19.54 3.51
C PHE A 356 6.33 19.41 4.79
N GLU A 357 7.54 18.93 4.69
CA GLU A 357 8.52 18.88 5.77
C GLU A 357 8.98 20.29 6.19
N GLN A 358 8.81 21.29 5.32
CA GLN A 358 9.04 22.68 5.61
C GLN A 358 7.71 23.38 5.85
N ASN A 359 7.53 23.96 7.05
CA ASN A 359 6.26 24.53 7.50
C ASN A 359 5.63 25.52 6.51
N ASP A 360 6.43 26.37 5.88
CA ASP A 360 5.96 27.37 4.92
C ASP A 360 5.45 26.75 3.62
N PHE A 361 5.86 25.54 3.30
CA PHE A 361 5.49 24.81 2.08
C PHE A 361 4.61 23.60 2.34
N ALA A 362 4.12 23.43 3.58
CA ALA A 362 3.16 22.42 3.94
C ALA A 362 1.71 22.80 3.62
N LEU A 363 1.45 24.07 3.28
CA LEU A 363 0.11 24.65 3.16
C LEU A 363 -0.74 23.90 2.13
N GLY A 364 -0.19 23.62 0.93
CA GLY A 364 -0.90 22.89 -0.11
C GLY A 364 -1.36 21.50 0.36
N THR A 365 -0.48 20.77 1.03
CA THR A 365 -0.79 19.44 1.55
C THR A 365 -1.81 19.49 2.69
N ILE A 366 -1.68 20.44 3.63
CA ILE A 366 -2.60 20.60 4.76
C ILE A 366 -4.00 20.98 4.26
N GLU A 367 -4.13 21.97 3.37
CA GLU A 367 -5.42 22.40 2.85
C GLU A 367 -6.11 21.35 1.97
N MET A 368 -5.32 20.57 1.21
CA MET A 368 -5.82 19.40 0.48
C MET A 368 -6.45 18.37 1.44
N LEU A 369 -5.76 18.03 2.53
CA LEU A 369 -6.27 17.07 3.53
C LEU A 369 -7.46 17.63 4.32
N ASN A 370 -7.44 18.92 4.68
CA ASN A 370 -8.57 19.60 5.33
C ASN A 370 -9.81 19.57 4.42
N ALA A 371 -9.63 19.84 3.13
CA ALA A 371 -10.73 19.80 2.17
C ALA A 371 -11.34 18.40 2.04
N CYS A 372 -10.52 17.33 2.10
CA CYS A 372 -11.02 15.95 2.14
C CYS A 372 -11.80 15.65 3.43
N ALA A 373 -11.36 16.18 4.58
CA ALA A 373 -12.03 15.97 5.85
C ALA A 373 -13.38 16.76 5.98
N GLU A 374 -13.51 17.85 5.24
CA GLU A 374 -14.71 18.69 5.22
C GLU A 374 -15.69 18.33 4.09
N GLY A 375 -15.25 17.59 3.09
CA GLY A 375 -16.07 17.13 1.97
C GLY A 375 -16.89 15.88 2.33
N ASP A 376 -17.98 15.66 1.60
CA ASP A 376 -18.84 14.47 1.74
C ASP A 376 -18.38 13.32 0.81
N GLY A 377 -17.35 13.52 0.00
CA GLY A 377 -16.82 12.55 -0.96
C GLY A 377 -16.11 11.36 -0.30
N TYR A 378 -16.14 10.24 -1.03
CA TYR A 378 -15.46 9.00 -0.67
C TYR A 378 -13.96 9.03 -1.02
#